data_4625148e56c8c368d58c955f0fea9c67
#
_entry.id   4625148e56c8c368d58c955f0fea9c67
#
_cell.length_a   1.000
_cell.length_b   1.000
_cell.length_c   1.000
_cell.angle_alpha   90.00
_cell.angle_beta   90.00
_cell.angle_gamma   90.00
#
_symmetry.space_group_name_H-M   'P 1'
#
loop_
_entity.id
_entity.type
_entity.pdbx_description
1 polymer ?
#
loop_
_entity_poly.entity_id
_entity_poly.type
_entity_poly.pdbx_seq_one_letter_code
_entity_poly.pdbx_strand_id
1 'polypeptide(L)'
;TCGIVPAIRKLADMDFSVNLTLSLHNPFDEQRRQIMPIANAYDVSQTIDACRYYFEKTGRRVIVEYTLIDGKNDSYSHAVKLASLLRGMSVHVNVIALNPVRETGLKGTSESNLKKFLSYLEKLGISATRRRTMGQDIEGACGQLRRRYLAEETTNEN
;
A
#
# COMPACT_ATOMS: atom_id res chain seq x y z
N THR A 1 -3.30 7.14 3.74
CA THR A 1 -3.56 6.49 5.04
C THR A 1 -3.09 5.04 5.03
N CYS A 2 -2.68 4.54 6.19
CA CYS A 2 -2.39 3.11 6.40
C CYS A 2 -3.62 2.27 6.78
N GLY A 3 -4.82 2.87 6.82
CA GLY A 3 -6.07 2.15 7.09
C GLY A 3 -6.63 2.38 8.49
N ILE A 4 -6.59 3.61 8.97
CA ILE A 4 -7.26 4.00 10.24
C ILE A 4 -8.77 4.10 9.95
N VAL A 5 -9.50 3.02 10.21
CA VAL A 5 -10.91 2.84 9.82
C VAL A 5 -11.83 3.99 10.29
N PRO A 6 -11.79 4.46 11.55
CA PRO A 6 -12.64 5.57 11.96
C PRO A 6 -12.33 6.87 11.24
N ALA A 7 -11.04 7.12 10.93
CA ALA A 7 -10.64 8.34 10.21
C ALA A 7 -11.09 8.32 8.74
N ILE A 8 -11.06 7.15 8.08
CA ILE A 8 -11.57 7.00 6.71
C ILE A 8 -13.09 7.26 6.67
N ARG A 9 -13.85 6.70 7.61
CA ARG A 9 -15.30 6.93 7.71
C ARG A 9 -15.61 8.40 7.98
N LYS A 10 -14.91 9.01 8.94
CA LYS A 10 -15.06 10.45 9.22
C LYS A 10 -14.77 11.30 7.99
N LEU A 11 -13.71 10.98 7.24
CA LEU A 11 -13.37 11.69 6.00
C LEU A 11 -14.49 11.55 4.94
N ALA A 12 -15.12 10.38 4.85
CA ALA A 12 -16.22 10.14 3.92
C ALA A 12 -17.46 11.00 4.23
N ASP A 13 -17.67 11.33 5.50
CA ASP A 13 -18.80 12.14 5.97
C ASP A 13 -18.52 13.65 5.91
N MET A 14 -17.27 14.04 5.59
CA MET A 14 -16.88 15.44 5.43
C MET A 14 -17.04 15.87 3.98
N ASP A 15 -17.49 17.10 3.75
CA ASP A 15 -17.62 17.69 2.40
C ASP A 15 -16.26 18.19 1.86
N PHE A 16 -15.31 17.24 1.70
CA PHE A 16 -14.00 17.52 1.15
C PHE A 16 -13.80 16.87 -0.23
N SER A 17 -13.33 17.67 -1.17
CA SER A 17 -12.96 17.22 -2.52
C SER A 17 -11.54 16.62 -2.55
N VAL A 18 -11.29 15.53 -1.83
CA VAL A 18 -9.98 14.85 -1.77
C VAL A 18 -10.06 13.44 -2.30
N ASN A 19 -8.96 12.86 -2.74
CA ASN A 19 -8.87 11.45 -3.09
C ASN A 19 -8.29 10.66 -1.93
N LEU A 20 -8.94 9.53 -1.62
CA LEU A 20 -8.44 8.60 -0.61
C LEU A 20 -7.38 7.68 -1.23
N THR A 21 -6.20 7.65 -0.60
CA THR A 21 -5.14 6.69 -0.92
C THR A 21 -4.89 5.78 0.27
N LEU A 22 -5.07 4.47 0.07
CA LEU A 22 -4.86 3.42 1.06
C LEU A 22 -3.54 2.69 0.83
N SER A 23 -2.65 2.71 1.80
CA SER A 23 -1.49 1.81 1.86
C SER A 23 -1.94 0.43 2.37
N LEU A 24 -2.19 -0.51 1.45
CA LEU A 24 -2.67 -1.85 1.80
C LEU A 24 -1.52 -2.84 1.97
N HIS A 25 -0.65 -2.94 0.98
CA HIS A 25 0.58 -3.72 0.87
C HIS A 25 0.46 -5.25 1.04
N ASN A 26 -0.63 -5.77 1.61
CA ASN A 26 -0.92 -7.20 1.64
C ASN A 26 -2.44 -7.45 1.81
N PRO A 27 -3.04 -8.39 1.04
CA PRO A 27 -4.47 -8.69 1.12
C PRO A 27 -4.82 -9.78 2.16
N PHE A 28 -3.83 -10.33 2.87
CA PHE A 28 -3.99 -11.33 3.91
C PHE A 28 -3.62 -10.74 5.27
N ASP A 29 -4.48 -10.89 6.27
CA ASP A 29 -4.34 -10.25 7.59
C ASP A 29 -3.04 -10.62 8.30
N GLU A 30 -2.73 -11.92 8.40
CA GLU A 30 -1.53 -12.39 9.09
C GLU A 30 -0.24 -11.82 8.47
N GLN A 31 -0.18 -11.82 7.15
CA GLN A 31 0.98 -11.29 6.44
C GLN A 31 1.04 -9.77 6.53
N ARG A 32 -0.11 -9.10 6.51
CA ARG A 32 -0.19 -7.64 6.66
C ARG A 32 0.28 -7.19 8.03
N ARG A 33 -0.04 -7.93 9.10
CA ARG A 33 0.44 -7.66 10.47
C ARG A 33 1.97 -7.69 10.59
N GLN A 34 2.63 -8.52 9.80
CA GLN A 34 4.10 -8.62 9.79
C GLN A 34 4.80 -7.37 9.23
N ILE A 35 4.11 -6.58 8.38
CA ILE A 35 4.69 -5.42 7.70
C ILE A 35 4.02 -4.10 8.10
N MET A 36 2.82 -4.15 8.69
CA MET A 36 2.03 -2.97 9.05
C MET A 36 1.41 -3.10 10.43
N PRO A 37 1.95 -2.45 11.47
CA PRO A 37 1.45 -2.54 12.85
C PRO A 37 -0.04 -2.18 13.00
N ILE A 38 -0.57 -1.27 12.16
CA ILE A 38 -1.98 -0.89 12.17
C ILE A 38 -2.94 -2.08 11.89
N ALA A 39 -2.46 -3.13 11.24
CA ALA A 39 -3.23 -4.33 10.97
C ALA A 39 -3.57 -5.15 12.24
N ASN A 40 -2.96 -4.82 13.38
CA ASN A 40 -3.37 -5.36 14.68
C ASN A 40 -4.65 -4.68 15.22
N ALA A 41 -4.93 -3.45 14.80
CA ALA A 41 -6.12 -2.71 15.20
C ALA A 41 -7.28 -2.88 14.20
N TYR A 42 -6.98 -2.98 12.91
CA TYR A 42 -7.98 -3.08 11.85
C TYR A 42 -7.55 -4.12 10.83
N ASP A 43 -8.39 -5.14 10.64
CA ASP A 43 -8.16 -6.17 9.63
C ASP A 43 -8.39 -5.62 8.21
N VAL A 44 -8.03 -6.44 7.22
CA VAL A 44 -8.16 -6.09 5.80
C VAL A 44 -9.61 -5.85 5.43
N SER A 45 -10.55 -6.67 5.93
CA SER A 45 -11.97 -6.53 5.63
C SER A 45 -12.51 -5.20 6.13
N GLN A 46 -12.28 -4.87 7.40
CA GLN A 46 -12.68 -3.60 8.01
C GLN A 46 -12.11 -2.38 7.25
N THR A 47 -10.85 -2.50 6.85
CA THR A 47 -10.16 -1.42 6.10
C THR A 47 -10.76 -1.23 4.71
N ILE A 48 -11.04 -2.32 3.99
CA ILE A 48 -11.66 -2.28 2.65
C ILE A 48 -13.12 -1.80 2.74
N ASP A 49 -13.88 -2.23 3.75
CA ASP A 49 -15.25 -1.77 3.97
C ASP A 49 -15.31 -0.26 4.26
N ALA A 50 -14.34 0.28 4.99
CA ALA A 50 -14.23 1.72 5.18
C ALA A 50 -13.94 2.47 3.85
N CYS A 51 -13.07 1.90 3.00
CA CYS A 51 -12.81 2.46 1.66
C CYS A 51 -14.04 2.36 0.75
N ARG A 52 -14.81 1.29 0.85
CA ARG A 52 -16.08 1.12 0.13
C ARG A 52 -17.10 2.15 0.57
N TYR A 53 -17.26 2.35 1.87
CA TYR A 53 -18.10 3.42 2.43
C TYR A 53 -17.70 4.80 1.90
N TYR A 54 -16.38 5.09 1.88
CA TYR A 54 -15.86 6.34 1.28
C TYR A 54 -16.24 6.48 -0.20
N PHE A 55 -16.07 5.42 -0.99
CA PHE A 55 -16.46 5.42 -2.41
C PHE A 55 -17.96 5.63 -2.60
N GLU A 56 -18.81 4.94 -1.84
CA GLU A 56 -20.28 5.04 -1.92
C GLU A 56 -20.78 6.43 -1.54
N LYS A 57 -20.19 7.05 -0.53
CA LYS A 57 -20.54 8.40 -0.09
C LYS A 57 -20.10 9.51 -1.02
N THR A 58 -18.91 9.38 -1.59
CA THR A 58 -18.26 10.48 -2.32
C THR A 58 -18.27 10.30 -3.84
N GLY A 59 -18.54 9.10 -4.36
CA GLY A 59 -18.39 8.72 -5.76
C GLY A 59 -16.92 8.75 -6.24
N ARG A 60 -15.95 9.01 -5.36
CA ARG A 60 -14.56 9.22 -5.73
C ARG A 60 -13.78 7.92 -5.78
N ARG A 61 -12.89 7.83 -6.78
CA ARG A 61 -11.98 6.70 -6.91
C ARG A 61 -11.08 6.57 -5.68
N VAL A 62 -10.93 5.35 -5.19
CA VAL A 62 -9.94 5.00 -4.17
C VAL A 62 -8.65 4.57 -4.85
N ILE A 63 -7.52 5.08 -4.39
CA ILE A 63 -6.19 4.65 -4.83
C ILE A 63 -5.65 3.67 -3.80
N VAL A 64 -5.11 2.54 -4.27
CA VAL A 64 -4.47 1.54 -3.41
C VAL A 64 -2.98 1.49 -3.72
N GLU A 65 -2.14 1.80 -2.75
CA GLU A 65 -0.70 1.61 -2.83
C GLU A 65 -0.36 0.17 -2.43
N TYR A 66 0.36 -0.52 -3.30
CA TYR A 66 0.75 -1.92 -3.10
C TYR A 66 2.24 -2.10 -3.37
N THR A 67 3.02 -2.13 -2.31
CA THR A 67 4.48 -2.33 -2.38
C THR A 67 4.80 -3.80 -2.47
N LEU A 68 5.42 -4.23 -3.57
CA LEU A 68 5.83 -5.62 -3.80
C LEU A 68 7.13 -5.94 -3.07
N ILE A 69 7.08 -6.96 -2.24
CA ILE A 69 8.19 -7.52 -1.47
C ILE A 69 8.44 -8.93 -1.99
N ASP A 70 9.67 -9.20 -2.42
CA ASP A 70 10.06 -10.46 -3.03
C ASP A 70 9.69 -11.68 -2.17
N GLY A 71 8.94 -12.61 -2.77
CA GLY A 71 8.47 -13.84 -2.14
C GLY A 71 7.49 -13.66 -0.96
N LYS A 72 6.99 -12.43 -0.71
CA LYS A 72 6.09 -12.15 0.42
C LYS A 72 4.66 -11.84 0.00
N ASN A 73 4.47 -10.99 -1.00
CA ASN A 73 3.16 -10.50 -1.40
C ASN A 73 2.99 -10.34 -2.93
N ASP A 74 3.87 -10.95 -3.71
CA ASP A 74 3.99 -10.78 -5.16
C ASP A 74 3.51 -12.00 -5.99
N SER A 75 2.85 -12.97 -5.36
CA SER A 75 2.34 -14.17 -6.03
C SER A 75 0.97 -13.95 -6.71
N TYR A 76 0.59 -14.87 -7.60
CA TYR A 76 -0.73 -14.88 -8.22
C TYR A 76 -1.87 -14.92 -7.21
N SER A 77 -1.75 -15.69 -6.12
CA SER A 77 -2.76 -15.76 -5.06
C SER A 77 -2.99 -14.40 -4.38
N HIS A 78 -1.95 -13.60 -4.22
CA HIS A 78 -2.07 -12.22 -3.71
C HIS A 78 -2.84 -11.34 -4.69
N ALA A 79 -2.56 -11.44 -6.00
CA ALA A 79 -3.28 -10.68 -7.01
C ALA A 79 -4.78 -11.06 -7.05
N VAL A 80 -5.11 -12.35 -6.98
CA VAL A 80 -6.49 -12.85 -6.93
C VAL A 80 -7.22 -12.34 -5.69
N LYS A 81 -6.60 -12.46 -4.51
CA LYS A 81 -7.21 -11.99 -3.26
C LYS A 81 -7.40 -10.47 -3.28
N LEU A 82 -6.40 -9.72 -3.75
CA LEU A 82 -6.49 -8.27 -3.88
C LEU A 82 -7.65 -7.87 -4.82
N ALA A 83 -7.73 -8.48 -5.99
CA ALA A 83 -8.80 -8.23 -6.95
C ALA A 83 -10.19 -8.54 -6.36
N SER A 84 -10.33 -9.63 -5.62
CA SER A 84 -11.60 -10.00 -4.97
C SER A 84 -12.06 -8.96 -3.94
N LEU A 85 -11.12 -8.41 -3.16
CA LEU A 85 -11.41 -7.39 -2.15
C LEU A 85 -11.84 -6.05 -2.78
N LEU A 86 -11.27 -5.70 -3.91
CA LEU A 86 -11.49 -4.40 -4.57
C LEU A 86 -12.69 -4.41 -5.54
N ARG A 87 -13.28 -5.56 -5.79
CA ARG A 87 -14.41 -5.69 -6.73
C ARG A 87 -15.59 -4.80 -6.31
N GLY A 88 -16.21 -4.15 -7.29
CA GLY A 88 -17.39 -3.28 -7.08
C GLY A 88 -17.08 -1.86 -6.61
N MET A 89 -15.80 -1.50 -6.50
CA MET A 89 -15.39 -0.11 -6.26
C MET A 89 -14.64 0.47 -7.48
N SER A 90 -14.75 1.78 -7.70
CA SER A 90 -13.83 2.46 -8.61
C SER A 90 -12.46 2.59 -7.91
N VAL A 91 -11.51 1.76 -8.32
CA VAL A 91 -10.16 1.73 -7.74
C VAL A 91 -9.08 1.85 -8.79
N HIS A 92 -7.91 2.29 -8.35
CA HIS A 92 -6.66 2.19 -9.09
C HIS A 92 -5.56 1.70 -8.15
N VAL A 93 -4.78 0.71 -8.58
CA VAL A 93 -3.68 0.15 -7.78
C VAL A 93 -2.36 0.70 -8.30
N ASN A 94 -1.65 1.41 -7.44
CA ASN A 94 -0.26 1.80 -7.69
C ASN A 94 0.67 0.71 -7.16
N VAL A 95 1.32 -0.01 -8.06
CA VAL A 95 2.27 -1.07 -7.72
C VAL A 95 3.68 -0.49 -7.66
N ILE A 96 4.37 -0.72 -6.54
CA ILE A 96 5.69 -0.18 -6.24
C ILE A 96 6.62 -1.35 -5.92
N ALA A 97 7.83 -1.40 -6.49
CA ALA A 97 8.86 -2.29 -5.97
C ALA A 97 9.43 -1.70 -4.68
N LEU A 98 9.56 -2.51 -3.63
CA LEU A 98 10.16 -2.05 -2.37
C LEU A 98 11.61 -1.60 -2.61
N ASN A 99 11.97 -0.43 -2.11
CA ASN A 99 13.37 -0.08 -1.97
C ASN A 99 14.02 -0.98 -0.91
N PRO A 100 15.22 -1.50 -1.15
CA PRO A 100 15.90 -2.33 -0.17
C PRO A 100 15.97 -1.64 1.20
N VAL A 101 15.60 -2.39 2.24
CA VAL A 101 15.65 -1.91 3.63
C VAL A 101 16.72 -2.74 4.35
N ARG A 102 17.87 -2.13 4.61
CA ARG A 102 19.05 -2.82 5.15
C ARG A 102 18.76 -3.48 6.49
N GLU A 103 18.00 -2.82 7.37
CA GLU A 103 17.70 -3.26 8.73
C GLU A 103 16.80 -4.49 8.78
N THR A 104 15.92 -4.66 7.80
CA THR A 104 14.95 -5.76 7.78
C THR A 104 15.32 -6.90 6.83
N GLY A 105 16.31 -6.68 5.98
CA GLY A 105 16.68 -7.61 4.90
C GLY A 105 15.61 -7.79 3.82
N LEU A 106 14.52 -7.02 3.86
CA LEU A 106 13.47 -7.08 2.86
C LEU A 106 13.95 -6.48 1.54
N LYS A 107 13.63 -7.16 0.45
CA LYS A 107 13.98 -6.76 -0.91
C LYS A 107 12.72 -6.57 -1.75
N GLY A 108 12.79 -5.64 -2.68
CA GLY A 108 11.75 -5.49 -3.69
C GLY A 108 11.75 -6.67 -4.66
N THR A 109 10.59 -6.99 -5.17
CA THR A 109 10.45 -8.01 -6.22
C THR A 109 11.22 -7.62 -7.48
N SER A 110 11.58 -8.62 -8.29
CA SER A 110 12.23 -8.40 -9.57
C SER A 110 11.34 -7.66 -10.56
N GLU A 111 11.96 -7.00 -11.53
CA GLU A 111 11.24 -6.32 -12.62
C GLU A 111 10.31 -7.28 -13.40
N SER A 112 10.76 -8.52 -13.61
CA SER A 112 9.97 -9.57 -14.25
C SER A 112 8.72 -9.92 -13.44
N ASN A 113 8.85 -10.10 -12.11
CA ASN A 113 7.73 -10.42 -11.25
C ASN A 113 6.77 -9.24 -11.09
N LEU A 114 7.29 -8.00 -11.05
CA LEU A 114 6.45 -6.81 -11.05
C LEU A 114 5.57 -6.76 -12.31
N LYS A 115 6.15 -6.98 -13.48
CA LYS A 115 5.38 -7.03 -14.74
C LYS A 115 4.34 -8.15 -14.74
N LYS A 116 4.68 -9.33 -14.22
CA LYS A 116 3.75 -10.46 -14.07
C LYS A 116 2.59 -10.09 -13.14
N PHE A 117 2.88 -9.47 -12.00
CA PHE A 117 1.86 -9.07 -11.03
C PHE A 117 0.89 -8.04 -11.63
N LEU A 118 1.38 -7.04 -12.37
CA LEU A 118 0.55 -6.10 -13.12
C LEU A 118 -0.34 -6.82 -14.15
N SER A 119 0.22 -7.77 -14.92
CA SER A 119 -0.56 -8.56 -15.87
C SER A 119 -1.64 -9.42 -15.18
N TYR A 120 -1.39 -9.94 -13.98
CA TYR A 120 -2.40 -10.64 -13.20
C TYR A 120 -3.55 -9.72 -12.80
N LEU A 121 -3.26 -8.52 -12.30
CA LEU A 121 -4.29 -7.55 -11.94
C LEU A 121 -5.12 -7.12 -13.15
N GLU A 122 -4.49 -6.86 -14.28
CA GLU A 122 -5.16 -6.51 -15.52
C GLU A 122 -6.13 -7.61 -15.98
N LYS A 123 -5.67 -8.89 -16.01
CA LYS A 123 -6.52 -10.05 -16.34
C LYS A 123 -7.69 -10.25 -15.36
N LEU A 124 -7.54 -9.80 -14.13
CA LEU A 124 -8.57 -9.83 -13.10
C LEU A 124 -9.48 -8.59 -13.12
N GLY A 125 -9.30 -7.70 -14.11
CA GLY A 125 -10.13 -6.50 -14.30
C GLY A 125 -9.79 -5.35 -13.35
N ILE A 126 -8.62 -5.35 -12.74
CA ILE A 126 -8.16 -4.29 -11.84
C ILE A 126 -7.25 -3.32 -12.60
N SER A 127 -7.64 -2.04 -12.62
CA SER A 127 -6.78 -0.97 -13.12
C SER A 127 -5.54 -0.82 -12.23
N ALA A 128 -4.36 -1.07 -12.78
CA ALA A 128 -3.12 -1.00 -12.05
C ALA A 128 -1.99 -0.38 -12.90
N THR A 129 -1.11 0.38 -12.26
CA THR A 129 0.09 0.93 -12.90
C THR A 129 1.31 0.78 -11.99
N ARG A 130 2.47 0.69 -12.62
CA ARG A 130 3.74 0.81 -11.91
C ARG A 130 3.96 2.26 -11.52
N ARG A 131 4.13 2.52 -10.24
CA ARG A 131 4.64 3.79 -9.78
C ARG A 131 6.16 3.80 -9.93
N ARG A 132 6.69 4.84 -10.58
CA ARG A 132 8.14 5.03 -10.65
C ARG A 132 8.68 5.31 -9.25
N THR A 133 9.67 4.55 -8.84
CA THR A 133 10.43 4.81 -7.62
C THR A 133 11.43 5.91 -7.95
N MET A 134 11.26 7.09 -7.39
CA MET A 134 12.25 8.17 -7.47
C MET A 134 13.12 8.13 -6.22
N GLY A 135 14.40 8.50 -6.35
CA GLY A 135 15.28 8.63 -5.20
C GLY A 135 15.87 7.31 -4.68
N GLN A 136 16.01 6.29 -5.52
CA GLN A 136 16.72 5.05 -5.13
C GLN A 136 18.21 5.30 -4.82
N ASP A 137 18.79 6.25 -5.48
CA ASP A 137 20.19 6.70 -5.33
C ASP A 137 20.44 7.51 -4.06
N ILE A 138 19.40 8.10 -3.48
CA ILE A 138 19.48 8.94 -2.27
C ILE A 138 18.71 8.38 -1.07
N GLU A 139 18.33 7.08 -1.09
CA GLU A 139 17.48 6.46 -0.06
C GLU A 139 16.20 7.27 0.26
N GLY A 140 15.66 7.95 -0.77
CA GLY A 140 14.56 8.93 -0.67
C GLY A 140 13.15 8.35 -0.55
N ALA A 141 12.98 7.10 -0.07
CA ALA A 141 11.64 6.56 0.20
C ALA A 141 11.02 7.24 1.42
N CYS A 142 9.66 7.31 1.44
CA CYS A 142 8.92 7.91 2.53
C CYS A 142 9.37 7.36 3.89
N GLY A 143 9.92 8.25 4.75
CA GLY A 143 10.39 7.93 6.09
C GLY A 143 11.87 7.51 6.20
N GLN A 144 12.55 7.12 5.13
CA GLN A 144 13.98 6.76 5.18
C GLN A 144 14.85 8.01 5.44
N LEU A 145 14.62 9.09 4.71
CA LEU A 145 15.31 10.38 4.90
C LEU A 145 15.13 10.91 6.33
N ARG A 146 13.92 10.86 6.89
CA ARG A 146 13.66 11.32 8.25
C ARG A 146 14.40 10.49 9.31
N ARG A 147 14.45 9.17 9.14
CA ARG A 147 15.19 8.30 10.09
C ARG A 147 16.68 8.60 10.09
N ARG A 148 17.26 8.81 8.91
CA ARG A 148 18.67 9.15 8.79
C ARG A 148 18.98 10.48 9.48
N TYR A 149 18.15 11.48 9.24
CA TYR A 149 18.32 12.80 9.88
C TYR A 149 18.27 12.72 11.39
N LEU A 150 17.28 12.00 11.96
CA LEU A 150 17.16 11.81 13.41
C LEU A 150 18.31 10.98 14.01
N ALA A 151 18.84 10.00 13.26
CA ALA A 151 19.99 9.21 13.71
C ALA A 151 21.28 10.04 13.73
N GLU A 152 21.46 10.95 12.75
CA GLU A 152 22.61 11.87 12.68
C GLU A 152 22.54 12.92 13.81
N GLU A 153 21.36 13.45 14.18
CA GLU A 153 21.19 14.36 15.31
C GLU A 153 21.59 13.69 16.64
N THR A 154 21.13 12.45 16.86
CA THR A 154 21.44 11.71 18.12
C THR A 154 22.93 11.35 18.24
N THR A 155 23.66 11.27 17.13
CA THR A 155 25.10 10.96 17.14
C THR A 155 25.96 12.21 17.36
N ASN A 156 25.44 13.40 17.07
CA ASN A 156 26.13 14.67 17.22
C ASN A 156 25.94 15.31 18.62
N GLU A 157 25.04 14.77 19.46
CA GLU A 157 24.78 15.23 20.84
C GLU A 157 25.55 14.42 21.92
N ASN A 158 26.40 13.48 21.54
CA ASN A 158 27.32 12.72 22.41
C ASN A 158 28.77 13.02 22.07
#